data_e4058b3ac0eca336d983a058165819ab
#
_entry.id   e4058b3ac0eca336d983a058165819ab
#
_cell.length_a   1.000
_cell.length_b   1.000
_cell.length_c   1.000
_cell.angle_alpha   90.00
_cell.angle_beta   90.00
_cell.angle_gamma   90.00
#
_symmetry.space_group_name_H-M   'P 1'
#
loop_
_entity.id
_entity.type
_entity.pdbx_description
1 polymer ?
#
loop_
_entity_poly.entity_id
_entity_poly.type
_entity_poly.pdbx_seq_one_letter_code
_entity_poly.pdbx_strand_id
1 'polypeptide(L)'
;MKQYDYLIVGAGLFGAVFAHEAKKAGKKCLVIDKRDHIAGNIYTENVEGINVHRYGAHIFHTNNKAVWQYVNQFAEFNRYTNSPVANYHGQIYNLPFNMNTFNKMWGVVTPAEAKAKIEEQKAAAGITDPQNLEEQAISLVGTDIYEKLIKGYTGKQWGRPCTELPAFIIKRLPVRFTYDDNYFNALYQGIPNGGYTAMVEKMLAGTEVRLNVDYLAEKAALDALAEKVVYTGPVDAYFGYRLGALQYRSVRFETEVLDTDNYQGNAVVNYTDAETPYTRIIEHKHFEFGTQPKTVISREYSAEWKKGDEPYYPVNDEKNGALYAQYKALADAEPGVIFGGRLGEYKYYDMDKVIEVALDVAAKELA
;
A
#
# COMPACT_ATOMS: atom_id res chain seq x y z
N MET A 1 9.96 28.73 26.57
CA MET A 1 9.07 28.61 25.39
C MET A 1 9.54 27.41 24.57
N LYS A 2 8.63 26.60 24.13
CA LYS A 2 8.93 25.49 23.19
C LYS A 2 9.40 26.08 21.85
N GLN A 3 10.25 25.33 21.15
CA GLN A 3 10.91 25.80 19.93
C GLN A 3 10.02 25.68 18.69
N TYR A 4 9.07 24.72 18.72
CA TYR A 4 8.16 24.39 17.61
C TYR A 4 6.71 24.37 18.10
N ASP A 5 5.78 24.68 17.19
CA ASP A 5 4.35 24.48 17.42
C ASP A 5 4.03 22.98 17.36
N TYR A 6 4.62 22.28 16.37
CA TYR A 6 4.40 20.85 16.17
C TYR A 6 5.71 20.08 16.00
N LEU A 7 5.80 18.94 16.68
CA LEU A 7 6.71 17.85 16.40
C LEU A 7 5.94 16.78 15.60
N ILE A 8 6.38 16.50 14.37
CA ILE A 8 5.74 15.54 13.49
C ILE A 8 6.62 14.29 13.43
N VAL A 9 6.13 13.19 13.95
CA VAL A 9 6.82 11.89 14.03
C VAL A 9 6.41 11.05 12.84
N GLY A 10 7.32 10.91 11.89
CA GLY A 10 7.14 10.24 10.61
C GLY A 10 7.16 11.23 9.44
N ALA A 11 8.20 11.12 8.59
CA ALA A 11 8.37 11.91 7.37
C ALA A 11 7.69 11.26 6.14
N GLY A 12 6.70 10.40 6.38
CA GLY A 12 5.85 9.79 5.35
C GLY A 12 4.80 10.78 4.84
N LEU A 13 3.90 10.29 3.98
CA LEU A 13 2.93 11.13 3.27
C LEU A 13 2.00 11.91 4.22
N PHE A 14 1.50 11.29 5.29
CA PHE A 14 0.66 11.98 6.27
C PHE A 14 1.41 13.14 6.96
N GLY A 15 2.62 12.86 7.47
CA GLY A 15 3.42 13.87 8.15
C GLY A 15 3.84 15.01 7.23
N ALA A 16 4.18 14.71 5.97
CA ALA A 16 4.56 15.71 4.98
C ALA A 16 3.39 16.64 4.62
N VAL A 17 2.19 16.09 4.42
CA VAL A 17 0.98 16.89 4.15
C VAL A 17 0.65 17.76 5.35
N PHE A 18 0.64 17.22 6.57
CA PHE A 18 0.38 18.02 7.78
C PHE A 18 1.41 19.14 7.96
N ALA A 19 2.70 18.83 7.78
CA ALA A 19 3.78 19.83 7.89
C ALA A 19 3.62 20.95 6.87
N HIS A 20 3.24 20.62 5.63
CA HIS A 20 2.99 21.59 4.58
C HIS A 20 1.86 22.56 4.95
N GLU A 21 0.71 22.03 5.38
CA GLU A 21 -0.46 22.84 5.75
C GLU A 21 -0.20 23.67 7.02
N ALA A 22 0.49 23.09 8.02
CA ALA A 22 0.89 23.81 9.22
C ALA A 22 1.82 25.01 8.89
N LYS A 23 2.79 24.81 7.99
CA LYS A 23 3.66 25.87 7.51
C LYS A 23 2.87 26.97 6.78
N LYS A 24 1.91 26.62 5.93
CA LYS A 24 1.01 27.61 5.28
C LYS A 24 0.23 28.42 6.30
N ALA A 25 -0.15 27.82 7.43
CA ALA A 25 -0.80 28.49 8.55
C ALA A 25 0.19 29.28 9.46
N GLY A 26 1.46 29.41 9.06
CA GLY A 26 2.49 30.17 9.83
C GLY A 26 3.03 29.41 11.03
N LYS A 27 2.78 28.11 11.16
CA LYS A 27 3.28 27.28 12.27
C LYS A 27 4.69 26.79 12.01
N LYS A 28 5.47 26.69 13.05
CA LYS A 28 6.83 26.14 13.01
C LYS A 28 6.82 24.67 13.38
N CYS A 29 7.25 23.82 12.44
CA CYS A 29 7.27 22.38 12.61
C CYS A 29 8.70 21.82 12.62
N LEU A 30 8.89 20.75 13.40
CA LEU A 30 10.02 19.84 13.29
C LEU A 30 9.47 18.48 12.85
N VAL A 31 9.94 17.96 11.71
CA VAL A 31 9.63 16.60 11.25
C VAL A 31 10.80 15.70 11.62
N ILE A 32 10.52 14.54 12.20
CA ILE A 32 11.52 13.51 12.49
C ILE A 32 11.13 12.17 11.90
N ASP A 33 12.11 11.37 11.52
CA ASP A 33 11.90 9.97 11.11
C ASP A 33 13.02 9.09 11.66
N LYS A 34 12.68 7.86 12.05
CA LYS A 34 13.66 6.85 12.50
C LYS A 34 14.53 6.34 11.36
N ARG A 35 14.05 6.43 10.11
CA ARG A 35 14.77 6.04 8.89
C ARG A 35 15.77 7.12 8.49
N ASP A 36 16.67 6.75 7.61
CA ASP A 36 17.66 7.63 6.99
C ASP A 36 17.14 8.39 5.77
N HIS A 37 15.85 8.29 5.50
CA HIS A 37 15.17 8.94 4.37
C HIS A 37 13.76 9.42 4.74
N ILE A 38 13.26 10.38 3.97
CA ILE A 38 11.86 10.85 3.99
C ILE A 38 10.95 9.94 3.15
N ALA A 39 9.71 10.35 2.96
CA ALA A 39 8.68 9.71 2.14
C ALA A 39 8.12 8.38 2.69
N GLY A 40 8.61 7.87 3.82
CA GLY A 40 8.06 6.66 4.44
C GLY A 40 8.03 5.48 3.45
N ASN A 41 6.89 4.79 3.34
CA ASN A 41 6.77 3.63 2.45
C ASN A 41 6.66 3.98 0.95
N ILE A 42 6.46 5.26 0.59
CA ILE A 42 6.50 5.68 -0.82
C ILE A 42 7.89 6.15 -1.26
N TYR A 43 8.91 5.91 -0.44
CA TYR A 43 10.29 6.26 -0.76
C TYR A 43 10.73 5.64 -2.08
N THR A 44 11.26 6.49 -2.97
CA THR A 44 11.91 6.10 -4.21
C THR A 44 13.38 6.49 -4.16
N GLU A 45 14.24 5.56 -4.54
CA GLU A 45 15.69 5.74 -4.61
C GLU A 45 16.15 5.67 -6.07
N ASN A 46 17.00 6.60 -6.50
CA ASN A 46 17.54 6.55 -7.85
C ASN A 46 18.70 5.55 -7.94
N VAL A 47 18.52 4.50 -8.75
CA VAL A 47 19.53 3.46 -9.03
C VAL A 47 19.64 3.33 -10.54
N GLU A 48 20.83 3.54 -11.11
CA GLU A 48 21.09 3.49 -12.56
C GLU A 48 20.16 4.43 -13.39
N GLY A 49 19.74 5.55 -12.79
CA GLY A 49 18.80 6.47 -13.41
C GLY A 49 17.33 6.02 -13.39
N ILE A 50 17.00 5.00 -12.59
CA ILE A 50 15.66 4.46 -12.40
C ILE A 50 15.19 4.77 -10.97
N ASN A 51 14.00 5.32 -10.81
CA ASN A 51 13.38 5.53 -9.51
C ASN A 51 12.81 4.20 -8.97
N VAL A 52 13.54 3.59 -8.06
CA VAL A 52 13.20 2.29 -7.46
C VAL A 52 12.27 2.50 -6.26
N HIS A 53 11.09 1.92 -6.29
CA HIS A 53 10.14 1.92 -5.18
C HIS A 53 10.61 0.89 -4.14
N ARG A 54 11.27 1.37 -3.07
CA ARG A 54 11.97 0.48 -2.10
C ARG A 54 11.04 -0.36 -1.24
N TYR A 55 9.80 0.08 -1.05
CA TYR A 55 8.80 -0.57 -0.21
C TYR A 55 7.60 -1.12 -0.98
N GLY A 56 7.81 -1.52 -2.23
CA GLY A 56 6.79 -2.07 -3.11
C GLY A 56 6.23 -1.08 -4.13
N ALA A 57 5.52 -1.61 -5.10
CA ALA A 57 4.90 -0.82 -6.16
C ALA A 57 3.85 0.15 -5.58
N HIS A 58 4.08 1.43 -5.77
CA HIS A 58 3.14 2.48 -5.40
C HIS A 58 2.69 3.21 -6.66
N ILE A 59 1.42 3.09 -6.99
CA ILE A 59 0.78 3.79 -8.11
C ILE A 59 -0.26 4.74 -7.53
N PHE A 60 -0.12 6.03 -7.75
CA PHE A 60 -1.11 7.00 -7.28
C PHE A 60 -2.38 6.88 -8.11
N HIS A 61 -3.52 6.78 -7.44
CA HIS A 61 -4.83 6.79 -8.06
C HIS A 61 -5.86 7.41 -7.13
N THR A 62 -6.86 8.09 -7.67
CA THR A 62 -7.93 8.69 -6.89
C THR A 62 -9.16 9.03 -7.74
N ASN A 63 -10.33 9.07 -7.10
CA ASN A 63 -11.54 9.70 -7.64
C ASN A 63 -11.76 11.11 -7.06
N ASN A 64 -10.97 11.50 -6.05
CA ASN A 64 -11.09 12.80 -5.41
C ASN A 64 -10.30 13.86 -6.19
N LYS A 65 -11.02 14.72 -6.93
CA LYS A 65 -10.42 15.79 -7.72
C LYS A 65 -9.58 16.77 -6.88
N ALA A 66 -10.00 17.05 -5.65
CA ALA A 66 -9.27 17.97 -4.78
C ALA A 66 -7.90 17.38 -4.37
N VAL A 67 -7.87 16.09 -4.05
CA VAL A 67 -6.62 15.38 -3.75
C VAL A 67 -5.71 15.30 -4.98
N TRP A 68 -6.29 15.03 -6.16
CA TRP A 68 -5.51 15.08 -7.42
C TRP A 68 -4.90 16.45 -7.67
N GLN A 69 -5.68 17.52 -7.52
CA GLN A 69 -5.19 18.90 -7.65
C GLN A 69 -4.13 19.24 -6.59
N TYR A 70 -4.27 18.69 -5.38
CA TYR A 70 -3.32 18.90 -4.30
C TYR A 70 -1.94 18.32 -4.63
N VAL A 71 -1.87 17.05 -5.03
CA VAL A 71 -0.57 16.41 -5.34
C VAL A 71 0.10 17.00 -6.56
N ASN A 72 -0.67 17.49 -7.53
CA ASN A 72 -0.14 18.16 -8.73
C ASN A 72 0.50 19.54 -8.44
N GLN A 73 0.39 20.08 -7.22
CA GLN A 73 1.18 21.24 -6.79
C GLN A 73 2.66 20.87 -6.55
N PHE A 74 2.96 19.61 -6.29
CA PHE A 74 4.28 19.13 -5.90
C PHE A 74 5.00 18.30 -6.98
N ALA A 75 4.25 17.70 -7.89
CA ALA A 75 4.79 16.89 -8.97
C ALA A 75 3.86 16.91 -10.18
N GLU A 76 4.44 16.79 -11.36
CA GLU A 76 3.71 16.43 -12.56
C GLU A 76 3.58 14.91 -12.61
N PHE A 77 2.36 14.40 -12.82
CA PHE A 77 2.10 12.98 -12.92
C PHE A 77 2.10 12.54 -14.39
N ASN A 78 2.76 11.43 -14.66
CA ASN A 78 2.75 10.83 -15.98
C ASN A 78 1.44 10.07 -16.27
N ARG A 79 1.35 9.48 -17.47
CA ARG A 79 0.18 8.72 -17.93
C ARG A 79 0.21 7.24 -17.57
N TYR A 80 1.01 6.81 -16.60
CA TYR A 80 1.11 5.39 -16.26
C TYR A 80 -0.26 4.84 -15.85
N THR A 81 -0.66 3.77 -16.53
CA THR A 81 -1.88 3.00 -16.23
C THR A 81 -1.47 1.65 -15.66
N ASN A 82 -1.93 1.35 -14.46
CA ASN A 82 -1.57 0.09 -13.82
C ASN A 82 -2.28 -1.10 -14.47
N SER A 83 -1.53 -1.93 -15.16
CA SER A 83 -2.01 -3.12 -15.87
C SER A 83 -1.14 -4.33 -15.52
N PRO A 84 -1.20 -4.83 -14.27
CA PRO A 84 -0.42 -5.98 -13.87
C PRO A 84 -0.89 -7.23 -14.59
N VAL A 85 0.01 -8.21 -14.71
CA VAL A 85 -0.31 -9.53 -15.22
C VAL A 85 0.01 -10.61 -14.19
N ALA A 86 -0.66 -11.75 -14.32
CA ALA A 86 -0.38 -12.94 -13.52
C ALA A 86 0.40 -13.96 -14.38
N ASN A 87 1.46 -14.51 -13.81
CA ASN A 87 2.18 -15.66 -14.35
C ASN A 87 1.78 -16.90 -13.53
N TYR A 88 1.13 -17.84 -14.17
CA TYR A 88 0.81 -19.16 -13.64
C TYR A 88 1.51 -20.23 -14.47
N HIS A 89 2.61 -20.79 -13.97
CA HIS A 89 3.44 -21.78 -14.66
C HIS A 89 3.81 -21.39 -16.11
N GLY A 90 4.20 -20.12 -16.33
CA GLY A 90 4.55 -19.58 -17.63
C GLY A 90 3.36 -19.15 -18.50
N GLN A 91 2.12 -19.36 -18.05
CA GLN A 91 0.93 -18.82 -18.72
C GLN A 91 0.63 -17.42 -18.17
N ILE A 92 0.55 -16.45 -19.07
CA ILE A 92 0.28 -15.05 -18.69
C ILE A 92 -1.21 -14.75 -18.79
N TYR A 93 -1.77 -14.19 -17.72
CA TYR A 93 -3.17 -13.74 -17.64
C TYR A 93 -3.22 -12.27 -17.27
N ASN A 94 -4.16 -11.52 -17.85
CA ASN A 94 -4.40 -10.12 -17.50
C ASN A 94 -5.09 -10.00 -16.14
N LEU A 95 -4.76 -8.92 -15.42
CA LEU A 95 -5.42 -8.51 -14.18
C LEU A 95 -5.94 -7.06 -14.32
N PRO A 96 -7.07 -6.71 -13.66
CA PRO A 96 -7.97 -7.58 -12.88
C PRO A 96 -8.63 -8.63 -13.77
N PHE A 97 -9.37 -9.57 -13.19
CA PHE A 97 -10.08 -10.60 -13.96
C PHE A 97 -11.08 -9.94 -14.92
N ASN A 98 -10.77 -9.99 -16.21
CA ASN A 98 -11.51 -9.31 -17.28
C ASN A 98 -11.66 -10.20 -18.51
N MET A 99 -12.25 -9.68 -19.58
CA MET A 99 -12.48 -10.46 -20.80
C MET A 99 -11.19 -10.97 -21.44
N ASN A 100 -10.02 -10.27 -21.31
CA ASN A 100 -8.73 -10.81 -21.77
C ASN A 100 -8.32 -12.05 -20.94
N THR A 101 -8.55 -12.01 -19.62
CA THR A 101 -8.32 -13.14 -18.72
C THR A 101 -9.17 -14.35 -19.12
N PHE A 102 -10.46 -14.13 -19.36
CA PHE A 102 -11.42 -15.20 -19.69
C PHE A 102 -11.21 -15.76 -21.09
N ASN A 103 -10.89 -14.91 -22.06
CA ASN A 103 -10.51 -15.34 -23.39
C ASN A 103 -9.26 -16.25 -23.36
N LYS A 104 -8.21 -15.83 -22.64
CA LYS A 104 -7.00 -16.61 -22.47
C LYS A 104 -7.26 -17.94 -21.76
N MET A 105 -8.14 -17.96 -20.76
CA MET A 105 -8.42 -19.14 -19.93
C MET A 105 -9.35 -20.15 -20.62
N TRP A 106 -10.40 -19.66 -21.28
CA TRP A 106 -11.52 -20.47 -21.79
C TRP A 106 -11.80 -20.34 -23.28
N GLY A 107 -11.13 -19.41 -23.98
CA GLY A 107 -11.41 -19.12 -25.39
C GLY A 107 -12.73 -18.38 -25.65
N VAL A 108 -13.40 -17.90 -24.59
CA VAL A 108 -14.66 -17.15 -24.72
C VAL A 108 -14.42 -15.74 -25.29
N VAL A 109 -15.38 -15.22 -26.03
CA VAL A 109 -15.25 -13.94 -26.75
C VAL A 109 -16.26 -12.90 -26.20
N THR A 110 -17.43 -13.35 -25.77
CA THR A 110 -18.50 -12.48 -25.32
C THR A 110 -18.67 -12.50 -23.80
N PRO A 111 -19.17 -11.39 -23.20
CA PRO A 111 -19.52 -11.35 -21.78
C PRO A 111 -20.52 -12.45 -21.36
N ALA A 112 -21.46 -12.81 -22.25
CA ALA A 112 -22.45 -13.85 -21.98
C ALA A 112 -21.80 -15.23 -21.82
N GLU A 113 -20.85 -15.59 -22.71
CA GLU A 113 -20.09 -16.84 -22.61
C GLU A 113 -19.24 -16.90 -21.34
N ALA A 114 -18.55 -15.79 -20.99
CA ALA A 114 -17.74 -15.72 -19.79
C ALA A 114 -18.59 -15.87 -18.51
N LYS A 115 -19.73 -15.18 -18.44
CA LYS A 115 -20.69 -15.33 -17.32
C LYS A 115 -21.20 -16.77 -17.22
N ALA A 116 -21.61 -17.37 -18.33
CA ALA A 116 -22.10 -18.75 -18.36
C ALA A 116 -21.04 -19.73 -17.84
N LYS A 117 -19.75 -19.52 -18.22
CA LYS A 117 -18.64 -20.38 -17.77
C LYS A 117 -18.39 -20.24 -16.26
N ILE A 118 -18.44 -19.04 -15.70
CA ILE A 118 -18.34 -18.81 -14.27
C ILE A 118 -19.49 -19.48 -13.52
N GLU A 119 -20.74 -19.27 -13.96
CA GLU A 119 -21.92 -19.85 -13.32
C GLU A 119 -21.94 -21.38 -13.41
N GLU A 120 -21.50 -21.98 -14.54
CA GLU A 120 -21.31 -23.44 -14.68
C GLU A 120 -20.39 -23.98 -13.59
N GLN A 121 -19.23 -23.35 -13.37
CA GLN A 121 -18.25 -23.79 -12.37
C GLN A 121 -18.73 -23.58 -10.94
N LYS A 122 -19.40 -22.48 -10.65
CA LYS A 122 -20.04 -22.22 -9.35
C LYS A 122 -21.10 -23.27 -9.04
N ALA A 123 -21.96 -23.58 -10.01
CA ALA A 123 -23.00 -24.61 -9.85
C ALA A 123 -22.39 -26.01 -9.65
N ALA A 124 -21.33 -26.34 -10.39
CA ALA A 124 -20.62 -27.61 -10.23
C ALA A 124 -19.96 -27.75 -8.84
N ALA A 125 -19.47 -26.66 -8.27
CA ALA A 125 -18.91 -26.66 -6.93
C ALA A 125 -19.96 -26.80 -5.82
N GLY A 126 -21.22 -26.39 -6.07
CA GLY A 126 -22.35 -26.57 -5.16
C GLY A 126 -22.22 -25.88 -3.79
N ILE A 127 -21.38 -24.83 -3.70
CA ILE A 127 -21.11 -24.13 -2.43
C ILE A 127 -22.21 -23.11 -2.17
N THR A 128 -22.99 -23.31 -1.10
CA THR A 128 -24.08 -22.40 -0.71
C THR A 128 -23.76 -21.57 0.53
N ASP A 129 -22.89 -22.09 1.42
CA ASP A 129 -22.46 -21.44 2.65
C ASP A 129 -20.94 -21.62 2.82
N PRO A 130 -20.13 -20.71 2.25
CA PRO A 130 -18.68 -20.85 2.27
C PRO A 130 -18.09 -20.79 3.68
N GLN A 131 -17.34 -21.80 4.10
CA GLN A 131 -16.74 -21.91 5.43
C GLN A 131 -15.31 -21.36 5.50
N ASN A 132 -14.64 -21.24 4.37
CA ASN A 132 -13.25 -20.81 4.27
C ASN A 132 -13.04 -19.97 3.00
N LEU A 133 -11.83 -19.44 2.83
CA LEU A 133 -11.47 -18.56 1.72
C LEU A 133 -11.52 -19.29 0.35
N GLU A 134 -11.16 -20.57 0.30
CA GLU A 134 -11.27 -21.37 -0.93
C GLU A 134 -12.72 -21.44 -1.41
N GLU A 135 -13.61 -21.88 -0.54
CA GLU A 135 -15.04 -21.99 -0.86
C GLU A 135 -15.63 -20.64 -1.22
N GLN A 136 -15.26 -19.58 -0.50
CA GLN A 136 -15.70 -18.21 -0.80
C GLN A 136 -15.22 -17.76 -2.17
N ALA A 137 -13.96 -17.97 -2.52
CA ALA A 137 -13.42 -17.57 -3.83
C ALA A 137 -14.10 -18.34 -4.97
N ILE A 138 -14.23 -19.67 -4.84
CA ILE A 138 -14.90 -20.51 -5.85
C ILE A 138 -16.36 -20.07 -6.04
N SER A 139 -17.07 -19.77 -4.96
CA SER A 139 -18.46 -19.29 -5.02
C SER A 139 -18.61 -17.93 -5.71
N LEU A 140 -17.54 -17.15 -5.78
CA LEU A 140 -17.54 -15.82 -6.43
C LEU A 140 -17.12 -15.89 -7.91
N VAL A 141 -16.07 -16.64 -8.24
CA VAL A 141 -15.41 -16.57 -9.56
C VAL A 141 -15.26 -17.92 -10.27
N GLY A 142 -15.63 -19.02 -9.65
CA GLY A 142 -15.46 -20.37 -10.18
C GLY A 142 -14.09 -20.99 -9.89
N THR A 143 -13.97 -22.28 -10.16
CA THR A 143 -12.82 -23.11 -9.79
C THR A 143 -11.55 -22.75 -10.56
N ASP A 144 -11.64 -22.50 -11.87
CA ASP A 144 -10.45 -22.25 -12.71
C ASP A 144 -9.73 -20.96 -12.34
N ILE A 145 -10.47 -19.88 -12.07
CA ILE A 145 -9.90 -18.60 -11.64
C ILE A 145 -9.28 -18.78 -10.25
N TYR A 146 -9.97 -19.46 -9.34
CA TYR A 146 -9.43 -19.76 -8.02
C TYR A 146 -8.12 -20.52 -8.09
N GLU A 147 -8.11 -21.68 -8.76
CA GLU A 147 -6.93 -22.57 -8.83
C GLU A 147 -5.71 -21.88 -9.46
N LYS A 148 -5.92 -21.14 -10.56
CA LYS A 148 -4.82 -20.55 -11.33
C LYS A 148 -4.36 -19.19 -10.82
N LEU A 149 -5.27 -18.36 -10.31
CA LEU A 149 -4.96 -16.95 -10.09
C LEU A 149 -5.07 -16.50 -8.61
N ILE A 150 -5.70 -17.30 -7.74
CA ILE A 150 -5.94 -16.92 -6.35
C ILE A 150 -5.21 -17.83 -5.37
N LYS A 151 -5.36 -19.13 -5.50
CA LYS A 151 -4.93 -20.14 -4.53
C LYS A 151 -3.46 -19.99 -4.11
N GLY A 152 -2.54 -20.11 -5.07
CA GLY A 152 -1.10 -20.04 -4.77
C GLY A 152 -0.65 -18.66 -4.33
N TYR A 153 -1.17 -17.60 -4.96
CA TYR A 153 -0.86 -16.23 -4.59
C TYR A 153 -1.30 -15.91 -3.16
N THR A 154 -2.56 -16.22 -2.84
CA THR A 154 -3.13 -15.97 -1.50
C THR A 154 -2.48 -16.84 -0.45
N GLY A 155 -2.21 -18.11 -0.76
CA GLY A 155 -1.51 -19.02 0.13
C GLY A 155 -0.11 -18.49 0.52
N LYS A 156 0.66 -17.98 -0.43
CA LYS A 156 1.95 -17.32 -0.17
C LYS A 156 1.80 -16.03 0.63
N GLN A 157 0.80 -15.21 0.28
CA GLN A 157 0.55 -13.95 0.97
C GLN A 157 0.21 -14.13 2.45
N TRP A 158 -0.52 -15.19 2.79
CA TRP A 158 -0.94 -15.48 4.16
C TRP A 158 -0.09 -16.52 4.89
N GLY A 159 0.78 -17.24 4.16
CA GLY A 159 1.60 -18.31 4.71
C GLY A 159 0.78 -19.53 5.15
N ARG A 160 -0.46 -19.68 4.66
CA ARG A 160 -1.40 -20.75 4.98
C ARG A 160 -2.21 -21.16 3.77
N PRO A 161 -2.67 -22.42 3.70
CA PRO A 161 -3.65 -22.86 2.70
C PRO A 161 -4.94 -22.02 2.75
N CYS A 162 -5.56 -21.79 1.61
CA CYS A 162 -6.83 -21.05 1.55
C CYS A 162 -7.97 -21.75 2.33
N THR A 163 -7.91 -23.05 2.50
CA THR A 163 -8.84 -23.86 3.31
C THR A 163 -8.78 -23.57 4.82
N GLU A 164 -7.68 -23.00 5.30
CA GLU A 164 -7.49 -22.61 6.70
C GLU A 164 -7.74 -21.11 6.95
N LEU A 165 -7.99 -20.36 5.90
CA LEU A 165 -8.22 -18.92 5.97
C LEU A 165 -9.74 -18.64 6.05
N PRO A 166 -10.17 -17.66 6.89
CA PRO A 166 -11.57 -17.31 6.99
C PRO A 166 -12.15 -16.77 5.68
N ALA A 167 -13.40 -17.12 5.38
CA ALA A 167 -14.11 -16.67 4.17
C ALA A 167 -14.19 -15.14 4.05
N PHE A 168 -14.30 -14.40 5.16
CA PHE A 168 -14.44 -12.93 5.17
C PHE A 168 -13.22 -12.18 4.63
N ILE A 169 -12.05 -12.81 4.50
CA ILE A 169 -10.85 -12.21 3.90
C ILE A 169 -11.15 -11.79 2.45
N ILE A 170 -11.94 -12.57 1.72
CA ILE A 170 -12.42 -12.25 0.37
C ILE A 170 -13.93 -12.02 0.40
N LYS A 171 -14.35 -10.78 0.63
CA LYS A 171 -15.77 -10.42 0.58
C LYS A 171 -16.29 -10.31 -0.85
N ARG A 172 -15.44 -9.91 -1.78
CA ARG A 172 -15.75 -9.76 -3.21
C ARG A 172 -14.47 -9.87 -4.01
N LEU A 173 -14.56 -10.42 -5.20
CA LEU A 173 -13.50 -10.40 -6.20
C LEU A 173 -14.00 -9.57 -7.39
N PRO A 174 -13.30 -8.53 -7.80
CA PRO A 174 -13.71 -7.70 -8.92
C PRO A 174 -13.57 -8.50 -10.22
N VAL A 175 -14.70 -8.77 -10.85
CA VAL A 175 -14.79 -9.39 -12.17
C VAL A 175 -15.34 -8.35 -13.13
N ARG A 176 -14.68 -8.16 -14.27
CA ARG A 176 -15.07 -7.19 -15.30
C ARG A 176 -15.40 -7.91 -16.60
N PHE A 177 -16.57 -7.65 -17.14
CA PHE A 177 -17.00 -8.20 -18.42
C PHE A 177 -16.72 -7.20 -19.56
N THR A 178 -15.52 -6.63 -19.54
CA THR A 178 -14.98 -5.70 -20.54
C THR A 178 -13.54 -6.07 -20.85
N TYR A 179 -13.03 -5.66 -22.01
CA TYR A 179 -11.62 -5.80 -22.38
C TYR A 179 -10.79 -4.61 -21.88
N ASP A 180 -10.84 -4.35 -20.57
CA ASP A 180 -10.15 -3.25 -19.91
C ASP A 180 -9.16 -3.79 -18.88
N ASP A 181 -7.86 -3.60 -19.14
CA ASP A 181 -6.75 -4.05 -18.31
C ASP A 181 -6.33 -3.01 -17.26
N ASN A 182 -6.98 -1.83 -17.20
CA ASN A 182 -6.69 -0.88 -16.15
C ASN A 182 -7.13 -1.46 -14.80
N TYR A 183 -6.16 -1.69 -13.91
CA TYR A 183 -6.44 -2.31 -12.61
C TYR A 183 -7.35 -1.47 -11.73
N PHE A 184 -7.21 -0.14 -11.79
CA PHE A 184 -8.01 0.79 -10.99
C PHE A 184 -9.23 1.30 -11.75
N ASN A 185 -10.32 1.58 -11.00
CA ASN A 185 -11.50 2.29 -11.50
C ASN A 185 -11.44 3.80 -11.18
N ALA A 186 -10.27 4.31 -10.87
CA ALA A 186 -10.07 5.70 -10.51
C ALA A 186 -10.06 6.61 -11.77
N LEU A 187 -10.61 7.80 -11.62
CA LEU A 187 -10.62 8.83 -12.68
C LEU A 187 -9.21 9.37 -12.96
N TYR A 188 -8.37 9.40 -11.94
CA TYR A 188 -7.01 9.91 -12.02
C TYR A 188 -6.03 8.83 -11.55
N GLN A 189 -4.96 8.62 -12.29
CA GLN A 189 -3.86 7.78 -11.87
C GLN A 189 -2.57 8.18 -12.59
N GLY A 190 -1.43 7.81 -12.03
CA GLY A 190 -0.12 8.06 -12.61
C GLY A 190 1.00 7.89 -11.60
N ILE A 191 2.22 8.10 -12.07
CA ILE A 191 3.43 8.14 -11.26
C ILE A 191 3.99 9.56 -11.32
N PRO A 192 4.44 10.14 -10.19
CA PRO A 192 5.06 11.46 -10.22
C PRO A 192 6.41 11.39 -10.96
N ASN A 193 6.59 12.25 -11.95
CA ASN A 193 7.85 12.38 -12.67
C ASN A 193 8.98 12.73 -11.71
N GLY A 194 10.05 11.95 -11.71
CA GLY A 194 11.17 12.08 -10.78
C GLY A 194 10.98 11.36 -9.44
N GLY A 195 9.92 10.58 -9.29
CA GLY A 195 9.66 9.72 -8.14
C GLY A 195 8.93 10.41 -6.97
N TYR A 196 8.44 9.60 -6.05
CA TYR A 196 7.68 10.07 -4.88
C TYR A 196 8.54 10.84 -3.87
N THR A 197 9.82 10.49 -3.73
CA THR A 197 10.72 11.19 -2.80
C THR A 197 10.83 12.67 -3.15
N ALA A 198 11.03 12.99 -4.43
CA ALA A 198 11.09 14.37 -4.91
C ALA A 198 9.77 15.13 -4.68
N MET A 199 8.62 14.46 -4.78
CA MET A 199 7.32 15.05 -4.46
C MET A 199 7.22 15.39 -2.96
N VAL A 200 7.64 14.49 -2.09
CA VAL A 200 7.62 14.69 -0.63
C VAL A 200 8.65 15.76 -0.20
N GLU A 201 9.82 15.83 -0.84
CA GLU A 201 10.80 16.90 -0.62
C GLU A 201 10.18 18.28 -0.84
N LYS A 202 9.39 18.44 -1.90
CA LYS A 202 8.69 19.70 -2.18
C LYS A 202 7.60 20.01 -1.13
N MET A 203 6.89 19.00 -0.62
CA MET A 203 5.94 19.18 0.49
C MET A 203 6.64 19.67 1.76
N LEU A 204 7.82 19.12 2.05
CA LEU A 204 8.62 19.46 3.24
C LEU A 204 9.52 20.68 3.06
N ALA A 205 9.55 21.29 1.87
CA ALA A 205 10.44 22.41 1.57
C ALA A 205 10.31 23.57 2.59
N GLY A 206 11.43 23.92 3.23
CA GLY A 206 11.49 24.95 4.26
C GLY A 206 10.94 24.54 5.63
N THR A 207 10.69 23.24 5.85
CA THR A 207 10.44 22.65 7.17
C THR A 207 11.71 21.94 7.63
N GLU A 208 12.05 22.06 8.92
CA GLU A 208 13.19 21.34 9.48
C GLU A 208 12.87 19.84 9.58
N VAL A 209 13.77 19.00 9.04
CA VAL A 209 13.65 17.54 9.04
C VAL A 209 14.90 16.95 9.69
N ARG A 210 14.72 16.03 10.64
CA ARG A 210 15.80 15.25 11.25
C ARG A 210 15.53 13.75 11.02
N LEU A 211 16.43 13.10 10.34
CA LEU A 211 16.40 11.67 10.07
C LEU A 211 17.24 10.90 11.10
N ASN A 212 17.09 9.57 11.14
CA ASN A 212 17.75 8.70 12.12
C ASN A 212 17.42 9.07 13.57
N VAL A 213 16.21 9.58 13.85
CA VAL A 213 15.72 9.96 15.17
C VAL A 213 14.57 9.06 15.59
N ASP A 214 14.80 8.21 16.59
CA ASP A 214 13.74 7.36 17.15
C ASP A 214 12.99 8.10 18.25
N TYR A 215 11.77 8.53 17.91
CA TYR A 215 10.92 9.25 18.85
C TYR A 215 10.68 8.50 20.16
N LEU A 216 10.43 7.21 20.11
CA LEU A 216 10.11 6.42 21.31
C LEU A 216 11.32 6.25 22.22
N ALA A 217 12.53 6.22 21.67
CA ALA A 217 13.76 6.17 22.44
C ALA A 217 14.10 7.53 23.11
N GLU A 218 13.75 8.64 22.47
CA GLU A 218 14.10 9.99 22.90
C GLU A 218 12.86 10.83 23.31
N LYS A 219 11.73 10.17 23.58
CA LYS A 219 10.40 10.79 23.75
C LYS A 219 10.42 12.02 24.67
N ALA A 220 10.98 11.92 25.87
CA ALA A 220 10.93 13.02 26.84
C ALA A 220 11.68 14.27 26.36
N ALA A 221 12.82 14.09 25.68
CA ALA A 221 13.61 15.19 25.14
C ALA A 221 12.90 15.84 23.93
N LEU A 222 12.29 15.04 23.07
CA LEU A 222 11.59 15.50 21.87
C LEU A 222 10.27 16.17 22.20
N ASP A 223 9.50 15.67 23.17
CA ASP A 223 8.26 16.29 23.65
C ASP A 223 8.51 17.68 24.24
N ALA A 224 9.68 17.91 24.81
CA ALA A 224 10.05 19.22 25.35
C ALA A 224 10.25 20.29 24.26
N LEU A 225 10.44 19.90 22.99
CA LEU A 225 10.71 20.81 21.88
C LEU A 225 9.47 21.46 21.28
N ALA A 226 8.29 20.81 21.33
CA ALA A 226 7.09 21.27 20.61
C ALA A 226 5.86 21.36 21.52
N GLU A 227 4.91 22.22 21.15
CA GLU A 227 3.65 22.38 21.89
C GLU A 227 2.75 21.15 21.75
N LYS A 228 2.67 20.58 20.53
CA LYS A 228 1.90 19.38 20.20
C LYS A 228 2.73 18.39 19.38
N VAL A 229 2.33 17.14 19.42
CA VAL A 229 2.94 16.04 18.67
C VAL A 229 1.93 15.49 17.67
N VAL A 230 2.35 15.31 16.42
CA VAL A 230 1.62 14.52 15.42
C VAL A 230 2.35 13.20 15.26
N TYR A 231 1.75 12.10 15.71
CA TYR A 231 2.36 10.79 15.76
C TYR A 231 1.78 9.87 14.70
N THR A 232 2.62 9.42 13.77
CA THR A 232 2.21 8.53 12.67
C THR A 232 2.77 7.11 12.77
N GLY A 233 3.48 6.80 13.86
CA GLY A 233 3.97 5.47 14.16
C GLY A 233 2.89 4.51 14.70
N PRO A 234 3.23 3.25 14.99
CA PRO A 234 2.28 2.28 15.54
C PRO A 234 1.71 2.76 16.88
N VAL A 235 0.38 2.81 16.99
CA VAL A 235 -0.30 3.32 18.18
C VAL A 235 -0.01 2.48 19.43
N ASP A 236 0.10 1.17 19.30
CA ASP A 236 0.43 0.25 20.39
C ASP A 236 1.86 0.46 20.90
N ALA A 237 2.80 0.76 20.01
CA ALA A 237 4.18 1.09 20.37
C ALA A 237 4.27 2.39 21.16
N TYR A 238 3.47 3.42 20.82
CA TYR A 238 3.40 4.67 21.59
C TYR A 238 3.06 4.42 23.06
N PHE A 239 2.13 3.50 23.31
CA PHE A 239 1.73 3.11 24.66
C PHE A 239 2.55 1.95 25.26
N GLY A 240 3.73 1.64 24.70
CA GLY A 240 4.65 0.62 25.20
C GLY A 240 4.05 -0.80 25.15
N TYR A 241 3.09 -1.05 24.26
CA TYR A 241 2.38 -2.33 24.10
C TYR A 241 1.65 -2.81 25.36
N ARG A 242 1.24 -1.91 26.25
CA ARG A 242 0.69 -2.25 27.56
C ARG A 242 -0.63 -3.04 27.53
N LEU A 243 -1.35 -3.03 26.42
CA LEU A 243 -2.56 -3.83 26.19
C LEU A 243 -2.29 -5.07 25.30
N GLY A 244 -1.04 -5.27 24.88
CA GLY A 244 -0.63 -6.27 23.89
C GLY A 244 -0.28 -5.66 22.55
N ALA A 245 0.39 -6.42 21.70
CA ALA A 245 0.78 -5.97 20.36
C ALA A 245 -0.35 -6.17 19.36
N LEU A 246 -0.63 -5.16 18.55
CA LEU A 246 -1.44 -5.27 17.35
C LEU A 246 -0.68 -6.09 16.29
N GLN A 247 -1.40 -6.80 15.46
CA GLN A 247 -0.80 -7.63 14.41
C GLN A 247 -0.75 -6.89 13.08
N TYR A 248 0.35 -7.11 12.37
CA TYR A 248 0.58 -6.56 11.03
C TYR A 248 1.00 -7.67 10.06
N ARG A 249 0.91 -7.39 8.78
CA ARG A 249 1.60 -8.13 7.74
C ARG A 249 2.83 -7.35 7.32
N SER A 250 3.86 -8.06 6.95
CA SER A 250 5.10 -7.47 6.44
C SER A 250 5.43 -8.04 5.07
N VAL A 251 6.30 -7.35 4.36
CA VAL A 251 6.87 -7.80 3.09
C VAL A 251 8.37 -7.57 3.09
N ARG A 252 9.09 -8.43 2.37
CA ARG A 252 10.53 -8.34 2.17
C ARG A 252 10.81 -8.23 0.69
N PHE A 253 11.77 -7.40 0.33
CA PHE A 253 12.19 -7.19 -1.07
C PHE A 253 13.63 -7.62 -1.28
N GLU A 254 13.87 -8.29 -2.40
CA GLU A 254 15.20 -8.54 -2.95
C GLU A 254 15.33 -7.75 -4.24
N THR A 255 16.18 -6.71 -4.21
CA THR A 255 16.36 -5.79 -5.35
C THR A 255 17.68 -6.10 -6.06
N GLU A 256 17.63 -6.16 -7.38
CA GLU A 256 18.74 -6.53 -8.25
C GLU A 256 18.80 -5.61 -9.48
N VAL A 257 20.02 -5.20 -9.84
CA VAL A 257 20.29 -4.51 -11.10
C VAL A 257 20.67 -5.55 -12.16
N LEU A 258 19.98 -5.54 -13.29
CA LEU A 258 20.19 -6.48 -14.39
C LEU A 258 20.78 -5.77 -15.61
N ASP A 259 21.71 -6.42 -16.28
CA ASP A 259 22.35 -5.94 -17.52
C ASP A 259 21.47 -6.30 -18.75
N THR A 260 20.25 -5.79 -18.73
CA THR A 260 19.28 -5.88 -19.81
C THR A 260 18.38 -4.64 -19.78
N ASP A 261 17.90 -4.21 -20.91
CA ASP A 261 17.02 -3.05 -21.04
C ASP A 261 15.55 -3.35 -20.69
N ASN A 262 15.15 -4.63 -20.72
CA ASN A 262 13.77 -5.06 -20.42
C ASN A 262 13.79 -6.51 -19.95
N TYR A 263 13.35 -6.75 -18.72
CA TYR A 263 13.39 -8.08 -18.11
C TYR A 263 12.08 -8.86 -18.30
N GLN A 264 10.93 -8.22 -18.03
CA GLN A 264 9.63 -8.90 -18.03
C GLN A 264 8.55 -8.20 -18.88
N GLY A 265 8.86 -7.05 -19.47
CA GLY A 265 7.94 -6.32 -20.36
C GLY A 265 6.75 -5.65 -19.68
N ASN A 266 6.72 -5.62 -18.35
CA ASN A 266 5.67 -4.97 -17.56
C ASN A 266 6.21 -4.52 -16.21
N ALA A 267 5.62 -3.47 -15.62
CA ALA A 267 6.03 -3.00 -14.31
C ALA A 267 5.78 -4.03 -13.20
N VAL A 268 4.67 -4.77 -13.25
CA VAL A 268 4.29 -5.72 -12.20
C VAL A 268 3.83 -7.04 -12.80
N VAL A 269 4.49 -8.12 -12.43
CA VAL A 269 4.08 -9.50 -12.74
C VAL A 269 3.85 -10.25 -11.42
N ASN A 270 2.61 -10.69 -11.19
CA ASN A 270 2.26 -11.52 -10.03
C ASN A 270 2.49 -12.99 -10.38
N TYR A 271 3.16 -13.72 -9.50
CA TYR A 271 3.36 -15.17 -9.63
C TYR A 271 2.31 -15.88 -8.80
N THR A 272 1.37 -16.54 -9.48
CA THR A 272 0.17 -17.07 -8.83
C THR A 272 0.22 -18.58 -8.58
N ASP A 273 1.27 -19.27 -9.05
CA ASP A 273 1.60 -20.63 -8.65
C ASP A 273 2.11 -20.68 -7.19
N ALA A 274 2.08 -21.85 -6.57
CA ALA A 274 2.53 -22.06 -5.19
C ALA A 274 4.03 -22.28 -5.07
N GLU A 275 4.69 -22.73 -6.14
CA GLU A 275 6.09 -23.16 -6.16
C GLU A 275 7.06 -21.99 -6.23
N THR A 276 6.68 -20.92 -6.92
CA THR A 276 7.47 -19.67 -6.97
C THR A 276 7.45 -19.01 -5.59
N PRO A 277 8.63 -18.76 -4.96
CA PRO A 277 8.67 -18.36 -3.56
C PRO A 277 8.27 -16.90 -3.31
N TYR A 278 8.30 -16.04 -4.33
CA TYR A 278 7.86 -14.64 -4.26
C TYR A 278 6.45 -14.46 -4.82
N THR A 279 5.79 -13.41 -4.37
CA THR A 279 4.43 -13.09 -4.81
C THR A 279 4.42 -12.31 -6.11
N ARG A 280 5.43 -11.46 -6.34
CA ARG A 280 5.55 -10.67 -7.57
C ARG A 280 6.98 -10.24 -7.85
N ILE A 281 7.21 -9.87 -9.11
CA ILE A 281 8.39 -9.10 -9.52
C ILE A 281 7.91 -7.72 -9.97
N ILE A 282 8.61 -6.69 -9.50
CA ILE A 282 8.44 -5.30 -9.91
C ILE A 282 9.65 -4.94 -10.77
N GLU A 283 9.43 -4.50 -12.01
CA GLU A 283 10.45 -3.90 -12.87
C GLU A 283 10.23 -2.39 -12.93
N HIS A 284 11.03 -1.66 -12.16
CA HIS A 284 10.74 -0.29 -11.77
C HIS A 284 10.76 0.73 -12.91
N LYS A 285 11.60 0.53 -13.94
CA LYS A 285 11.72 1.47 -15.05
C LYS A 285 10.42 1.71 -15.82
N HIS A 286 9.53 0.71 -15.86
CA HIS A 286 8.27 0.83 -16.59
C HIS A 286 7.30 1.83 -15.96
N PHE A 287 7.43 2.16 -14.67
CA PHE A 287 6.60 3.18 -14.03
C PHE A 287 6.76 4.58 -14.65
N GLU A 288 7.96 4.91 -15.11
CA GLU A 288 8.28 6.20 -15.73
C GLU A 288 8.68 6.07 -17.21
N PHE A 289 8.30 4.96 -17.87
CA PHE A 289 8.60 4.68 -19.27
C PHE A 289 10.10 4.77 -19.58
N GLY A 290 10.95 4.32 -18.66
CA GLY A 290 12.40 4.44 -18.73
C GLY A 290 13.01 3.65 -19.89
N THR A 291 14.08 4.21 -20.48
CA THR A 291 14.81 3.66 -21.62
C THR A 291 16.28 3.36 -21.30
N GLN A 292 16.62 3.25 -20.03
CA GLN A 292 17.98 2.97 -19.57
C GLN A 292 18.46 1.61 -20.15
N PRO A 293 19.79 1.42 -20.42
CA PRO A 293 20.31 0.16 -20.94
C PRO A 293 20.26 -0.98 -19.93
N LYS A 294 20.15 -0.66 -18.64
CA LYS A 294 19.96 -1.62 -17.54
C LYS A 294 18.56 -1.51 -16.97
N THR A 295 18.13 -2.52 -16.21
CA THR A 295 16.88 -2.46 -15.47
C THR A 295 17.10 -2.82 -14.00
N VAL A 296 16.16 -2.42 -13.15
CA VAL A 296 16.13 -2.78 -11.73
C VAL A 296 14.85 -3.51 -11.45
N ILE A 297 14.97 -4.70 -10.88
CA ILE A 297 13.83 -5.50 -10.43
C ILE A 297 13.83 -5.67 -8.92
N SER A 298 12.65 -5.81 -8.34
CA SER A 298 12.46 -6.23 -6.95
C SER A 298 11.55 -7.45 -6.88
N ARG A 299 12.02 -8.54 -6.24
CA ARG A 299 11.19 -9.69 -5.88
C ARG A 299 10.56 -9.44 -4.53
N GLU A 300 9.24 -9.50 -4.46
CA GLU A 300 8.48 -9.28 -3.23
C GLU A 300 8.11 -10.60 -2.58
N TYR A 301 8.45 -10.76 -1.31
CA TYR A 301 8.11 -11.90 -0.48
C TYR A 301 7.16 -11.46 0.63
N SER A 302 6.09 -12.20 0.85
CA SER A 302 5.28 -12.04 2.05
C SER A 302 6.04 -12.52 3.28
N ALA A 303 5.93 -11.82 4.38
CA ALA A 303 6.57 -12.15 5.64
C ALA A 303 5.60 -11.98 6.81
N GLU A 304 5.74 -12.86 7.82
CA GLU A 304 5.09 -12.63 9.11
C GLU A 304 5.77 -11.45 9.80
N TRP A 305 4.97 -10.53 10.31
CA TRP A 305 5.47 -9.43 11.10
C TRP A 305 5.79 -9.90 12.53
N LYS A 306 6.93 -9.50 13.05
CA LYS A 306 7.32 -9.65 14.44
C LYS A 306 7.59 -8.27 15.03
N LYS A 307 7.44 -8.14 16.34
CA LYS A 307 7.77 -6.89 17.04
C LYS A 307 9.22 -6.46 16.71
N GLY A 308 9.36 -5.29 16.13
CA GLY A 308 10.65 -4.75 15.64
C GLY A 308 10.77 -4.73 14.12
N ASP A 309 9.96 -5.51 13.41
CA ASP A 309 9.90 -5.45 11.95
C ASP A 309 9.09 -4.24 11.48
N GLU A 310 9.29 -3.82 10.23
CA GLU A 310 8.46 -2.78 9.61
C GLU A 310 7.02 -3.28 9.40
N PRO A 311 6.01 -2.61 9.96
CA PRO A 311 4.61 -2.95 9.75
C PRO A 311 4.13 -2.36 8.43
N TYR A 312 3.63 -3.19 7.51
CA TYR A 312 3.09 -2.74 6.23
C TYR A 312 1.56 -2.61 6.24
N TYR A 313 0.88 -3.65 6.72
CA TYR A 313 -0.58 -3.74 6.67
C TYR A 313 -1.14 -4.19 8.00
N PRO A 314 -2.14 -3.49 8.58
CA PRO A 314 -2.85 -3.96 9.76
C PRO A 314 -3.63 -5.24 9.45
N VAL A 315 -3.71 -6.15 10.40
CA VAL A 315 -4.57 -7.34 10.33
C VAL A 315 -5.95 -6.96 10.85
N ASN A 316 -6.90 -6.78 9.94
CA ASN A 316 -8.26 -6.33 10.26
C ASN A 316 -9.18 -7.52 10.59
N ASP A 317 -8.91 -8.21 11.70
CA ASP A 317 -9.80 -9.20 12.29
C ASP A 317 -10.51 -8.66 13.54
N GLU A 318 -11.46 -9.40 14.06
CA GLU A 318 -12.26 -9.01 15.23
C GLU A 318 -11.38 -8.80 16.48
N LYS A 319 -10.40 -9.67 16.71
CA LYS A 319 -9.47 -9.61 17.84
C LYS A 319 -8.65 -8.33 17.81
N ASN A 320 -8.01 -8.04 16.68
CA ASN A 320 -7.21 -6.83 16.52
C ASN A 320 -8.07 -5.57 16.50
N GLY A 321 -9.28 -5.63 15.95
CA GLY A 321 -10.25 -4.54 15.99
C GLY A 321 -10.65 -4.17 17.43
N ALA A 322 -10.93 -5.17 18.28
CA ALA A 322 -11.25 -4.98 19.68
C ALA A 322 -10.05 -4.42 20.49
N LEU A 323 -8.83 -4.89 20.20
CA LEU A 323 -7.61 -4.39 20.82
C LEU A 323 -7.33 -2.93 20.38
N TYR A 324 -7.49 -2.64 19.09
CA TYR A 324 -7.32 -1.28 18.59
C TYR A 324 -8.32 -0.30 19.21
N ALA A 325 -9.58 -0.70 19.41
CA ALA A 325 -10.58 0.15 20.06
C ALA A 325 -10.13 0.60 21.46
N GLN A 326 -9.45 -0.26 22.21
CA GLN A 326 -8.88 0.09 23.52
C GLN A 326 -7.71 1.09 23.37
N TYR A 327 -6.80 0.86 22.41
CA TYR A 327 -5.72 1.82 22.13
C TYR A 327 -6.26 3.17 21.65
N LYS A 328 -7.31 3.14 20.82
CA LYS A 328 -7.97 4.37 20.37
C LYS A 328 -8.51 5.20 21.52
N ALA A 329 -9.15 4.57 22.51
CA ALA A 329 -9.63 5.27 23.69
C ALA A 329 -8.49 5.93 24.48
N LEU A 330 -7.32 5.29 24.56
CA LEU A 330 -6.12 5.88 25.17
C LEU A 330 -5.58 7.04 24.33
N ALA A 331 -5.54 6.88 23.01
CA ALA A 331 -5.07 7.92 22.07
C ALA A 331 -5.98 9.16 22.10
N ASP A 332 -7.30 8.94 22.16
CA ASP A 332 -8.28 10.04 22.25
C ASP A 332 -8.18 10.83 23.60
N ALA A 333 -7.66 10.18 24.63
CA ALA A 333 -7.45 10.80 25.94
C ALA A 333 -6.03 11.40 26.13
N GLU A 334 -5.13 11.18 25.17
CA GLU A 334 -3.73 11.64 25.28
C GLU A 334 -3.62 13.14 24.97
N PRO A 335 -3.29 13.98 25.94
CA PRO A 335 -3.30 15.43 25.74
C PRO A 335 -2.14 15.86 24.84
N GLY A 336 -2.42 16.72 23.86
CA GLY A 336 -1.41 17.34 23.02
C GLY A 336 -0.81 16.41 21.96
N VAL A 337 -1.39 15.22 21.74
CA VAL A 337 -0.95 14.28 20.69
C VAL A 337 -2.06 14.02 19.70
N ILE A 338 -1.74 14.16 18.43
CA ILE A 338 -2.60 13.83 17.30
C ILE A 338 -2.08 12.54 16.68
N PHE A 339 -2.86 11.47 16.76
CA PHE A 339 -2.54 10.20 16.10
C PHE A 339 -3.10 10.23 14.69
N GLY A 340 -2.27 9.89 13.70
CA GLY A 340 -2.68 9.90 12.30
C GLY A 340 -1.89 8.92 11.44
N GLY A 341 -2.37 8.73 10.20
CA GLY A 341 -1.77 7.81 9.24
C GLY A 341 -2.09 6.34 9.51
N ARG A 342 -1.59 5.47 8.64
CA ARG A 342 -1.95 4.03 8.63
C ARG A 342 -1.67 3.33 9.96
N LEU A 343 -0.55 3.62 10.60
CA LEU A 343 -0.12 2.94 11.83
C LEU A 343 -0.70 3.60 13.08
N GLY A 344 -0.81 4.94 13.10
CA GLY A 344 -1.42 5.68 14.20
C GLY A 344 -2.92 5.43 14.33
N GLU A 345 -3.61 5.16 13.22
CA GLU A 345 -5.04 4.85 13.19
C GLU A 345 -5.34 3.36 12.97
N TYR A 346 -4.31 2.52 12.86
CA TYR A 346 -4.44 1.08 12.59
C TYR A 346 -5.41 0.78 11.44
N LYS A 347 -5.26 1.50 10.32
CA LYS A 347 -6.12 1.39 9.13
C LYS A 347 -5.30 1.21 7.86
N TYR A 348 -5.83 0.43 6.94
CA TYR A 348 -5.32 0.42 5.59
C TYR A 348 -5.85 1.66 4.84
N TYR A 349 -4.92 2.47 4.35
CA TYR A 349 -5.21 3.63 3.50
C TYR A 349 -4.40 3.53 2.21
N ASP A 350 -5.03 3.76 1.07
CA ASP A 350 -4.33 4.13 -0.15
C ASP A 350 -3.76 5.56 -0.04
N MET A 351 -2.83 5.92 -0.90
CA MET A 351 -2.13 7.20 -0.80
C MET A 351 -3.06 8.41 -0.82
N ASP A 352 -4.08 8.37 -1.68
CA ASP A 352 -5.08 9.44 -1.78
C ASP A 352 -5.86 9.61 -0.47
N LYS A 353 -6.21 8.50 0.17
CA LYS A 353 -6.92 8.53 1.46
C LYS A 353 -6.03 9.03 2.60
N VAL A 354 -4.74 8.69 2.58
CA VAL A 354 -3.77 9.26 3.55
C VAL A 354 -3.74 10.78 3.43
N ILE A 355 -3.68 11.31 2.21
CA ILE A 355 -3.67 12.75 1.95
C ILE A 355 -4.98 13.40 2.40
N GLU A 356 -6.12 12.82 2.03
CA GLU A 356 -7.44 13.32 2.41
C GLU A 356 -7.57 13.45 3.93
N VAL A 357 -7.23 12.38 4.66
CA VAL A 357 -7.30 12.38 6.14
C VAL A 357 -6.30 13.38 6.74
N ALA A 358 -5.09 13.49 6.19
CA ALA A 358 -4.11 14.46 6.67
C ALA A 358 -4.56 15.91 6.47
N LEU A 359 -5.19 16.22 5.33
CA LEU A 359 -5.79 17.52 5.05
C LEU A 359 -6.94 17.85 6.02
N ASP A 360 -7.81 16.87 6.26
CA ASP A 360 -8.94 17.02 7.20
C ASP A 360 -8.47 17.26 8.63
N VAL A 361 -7.43 16.53 9.06
CA VAL A 361 -6.83 16.71 10.40
C VAL A 361 -6.15 18.07 10.50
N ALA A 362 -5.38 18.47 9.49
CA ALA A 362 -4.74 19.78 9.46
C ALA A 362 -5.77 20.92 9.47
N ALA A 363 -6.83 20.83 8.67
CA ALA A 363 -7.88 21.83 8.62
C ALA A 363 -8.59 22.01 9.97
N LYS A 364 -8.85 20.93 10.71
CA LYS A 364 -9.48 20.97 12.03
C LYS A 364 -8.55 21.52 13.11
N GLU A 365 -7.29 21.17 13.04
CA GLU A 365 -6.29 21.51 14.06
C GLU A 365 -5.80 22.97 13.92
N LEU A 366 -5.73 23.48 12.69
CA LEU A 366 -5.15 24.79 12.36
C LEU A 366 -6.21 25.90 12.20
N ALA A 367 -7.50 25.58 12.35
CA ALA A 367 -8.63 26.51 12.23
C ALA A 367 -8.64 27.65 13.29
#